data_d92707f4bf9bbeb8cd5f19ec4f7c29e0
#
_entry.id   d92707f4bf9bbeb8cd5f19ec4f7c29e0
#
_cell.length_a   1.000
_cell.length_b   1.000
_cell.length_c   1.000
_cell.angle_alpha   90.00
_cell.angle_beta   90.00
_cell.angle_gamma   90.00
#
_symmetry.space_group_name_H-M   'P 1'
#
loop_
_entity.id
_entity.type
_entity.pdbx_description
1 polymer ?
#
loop_
_entity_poly.entity_id
_entity_poly.type
_entity_poly.pdbx_seq_one_letter_code
_entity_poly.pdbx_strand_id
1 'polypeptide(L)'
;KVIEFFDLYLDDLDMLFTSLELYGKKKLIPRKNPTDEASSLIIFDEIQFCPRARSAIKHLVADHRFDYIETGSLISIKKNVKDIMLPSEEHAIEMYPMDFEEFLWAMGDEMMMPFIKMQFEKRKPMEAFHRKALDYFRQYMIVGGMPQAVQTYVDTRDFDKVDERKRDILSIYRNDIRKYADNQETKVAAIFEELPGQ
;
A
#
# COMPACT_ATOMS: atom_id res chain seq x y z
N LYS A 1 16.23 -13.64 -10.32
CA LYS A 1 16.63 -14.73 -9.39
C LYS A 1 15.45 -15.26 -8.58
N VAL A 2 14.71 -14.42 -7.83
CA VAL A 2 13.53 -14.92 -7.08
C VAL A 2 12.46 -15.47 -8.03
N ILE A 3 12.21 -14.80 -9.16
CA ILE A 3 11.30 -15.28 -10.21
C ILE A 3 11.70 -16.67 -10.71
N GLU A 4 12.98 -16.92 -10.92
CA GLU A 4 13.52 -18.20 -11.37
C GLU A 4 13.21 -19.34 -10.39
N PHE A 5 13.12 -19.08 -9.08
CA PHE A 5 12.72 -20.09 -8.09
C PHE A 5 11.30 -20.57 -8.31
N PHE A 6 10.38 -19.67 -8.65
CA PHE A 6 9.01 -20.04 -8.99
C PHE A 6 8.91 -20.80 -10.31
N ASP A 7 9.81 -20.55 -11.24
CA ASP A 7 9.87 -21.32 -12.50
C ASP A 7 10.43 -22.75 -12.29
N LEU A 8 11.38 -22.91 -11.37
CA LEU A 8 12.09 -24.16 -11.17
C LEU A 8 11.45 -25.08 -10.11
N TYR A 9 10.86 -24.50 -9.05
CA TYR A 9 10.51 -25.25 -7.83
C TYR A 9 9.04 -25.13 -7.43
N LEU A 10 8.14 -24.71 -8.35
CA LEU A 10 6.73 -24.60 -8.00
C LEU A 10 6.07 -25.93 -7.61
N ASP A 11 6.57 -27.04 -8.18
CA ASP A 11 6.13 -28.40 -7.87
C ASP A 11 6.84 -29.02 -6.65
N ASP A 12 7.83 -28.32 -6.08
CA ASP A 12 8.58 -28.72 -4.88
C ASP A 12 8.70 -27.53 -3.93
N LEU A 13 7.66 -27.35 -3.09
CA LEU A 13 7.59 -26.22 -2.16
C LEU A 13 8.72 -26.23 -1.12
N ASP A 14 9.30 -27.38 -0.78
CA ASP A 14 10.41 -27.46 0.17
C ASP A 14 11.68 -26.85 -0.45
N MET A 15 11.95 -27.14 -1.72
CA MET A 15 13.03 -26.52 -2.47
C MET A 15 12.77 -25.04 -2.71
N LEU A 16 11.53 -24.65 -3.00
CA LEU A 16 11.15 -23.24 -3.16
C LEU A 16 11.47 -22.45 -1.89
N PHE A 17 10.96 -22.89 -0.73
CA PHE A 17 11.18 -22.18 0.53
C PHE A 17 12.65 -22.20 0.96
N THR A 18 13.36 -23.32 0.78
CA THR A 18 14.81 -23.38 1.03
C THR A 18 15.57 -22.38 0.17
N SER A 19 15.20 -22.24 -1.10
CA SER A 19 15.81 -21.26 -2.01
C SER A 19 15.55 -19.82 -1.59
N LEU A 20 14.33 -19.51 -1.12
CA LEU A 20 13.97 -18.21 -0.57
C LEU A 20 14.75 -17.89 0.71
N GLU A 21 14.89 -18.87 1.63
CA GLU A 21 15.71 -18.73 2.85
C GLU A 21 17.17 -18.41 2.52
N LEU A 22 17.76 -19.17 1.60
CA LEU A 22 19.15 -18.97 1.17
C LEU A 22 19.36 -17.61 0.52
N TYR A 23 18.41 -17.18 -0.34
CA TYR A 23 18.49 -15.89 -1.00
C TYR A 23 18.31 -14.73 -0.02
N GLY A 24 17.30 -14.81 0.85
CA GLY A 24 16.99 -13.80 1.86
C GLY A 24 17.91 -13.83 3.08
N LYS A 25 18.75 -14.85 3.20
CA LYS A 25 19.61 -15.11 4.38
C LYS A 25 18.83 -15.10 5.69
N LYS A 26 17.59 -15.54 5.65
CA LYS A 26 16.68 -15.61 6.80
C LYS A 26 15.97 -16.96 6.79
N LYS A 27 15.85 -17.55 7.97
CA LYS A 27 15.08 -18.77 8.16
C LYS A 27 13.60 -18.45 8.26
N LEU A 28 12.77 -19.20 7.54
CA LEU A 28 11.32 -19.16 7.64
C LEU A 28 10.87 -20.08 8.79
N ILE A 29 9.92 -19.62 9.59
CA ILE A 29 9.32 -20.37 10.69
C ILE A 29 7.95 -20.88 10.20
N PRO A 30 7.83 -22.17 9.86
CA PRO A 30 6.55 -22.71 9.43
C PRO A 30 5.57 -22.84 10.59
N ARG A 31 4.29 -22.69 10.31
CA ARG A 31 3.20 -22.99 11.23
C ARG A 31 3.21 -24.50 11.55
N LYS A 32 3.14 -24.84 12.83
CA LYS A 32 3.11 -26.25 13.26
C LYS A 32 1.68 -26.81 13.33
N ASN A 33 0.73 -25.96 13.70
CA ASN A 33 -0.69 -26.29 13.75
C ASN A 33 -1.51 -25.13 13.13
N PRO A 34 -2.71 -25.39 12.61
CA PRO A 34 -3.57 -24.34 12.01
C PRO A 34 -3.91 -23.16 12.95
N THR A 35 -3.80 -23.39 14.27
CA THR A 35 -4.08 -22.38 15.30
C THR A 35 -2.85 -21.64 15.80
N ASP A 36 -1.65 -21.96 15.29
CA ASP A 36 -0.42 -21.28 15.69
C ASP A 36 -0.37 -19.87 15.08
N GLU A 37 -0.25 -18.86 15.93
CA GLU A 37 -0.08 -17.47 15.50
C GLU A 37 1.36 -17.14 15.09
N ALA A 38 2.33 -17.97 15.45
CA ALA A 38 3.75 -17.73 15.26
C ALA A 38 4.28 -18.41 13.99
N SER A 39 3.89 -17.94 12.82
CA SER A 39 4.49 -18.32 11.55
C SER A 39 5.16 -17.13 10.86
N SER A 40 6.07 -17.39 9.91
CA SER A 40 6.61 -16.33 9.06
C SER A 40 5.54 -15.83 8.10
N LEU A 41 5.45 -14.50 7.96
CA LEU A 41 4.68 -13.83 6.92
C LEU A 41 5.57 -13.64 5.70
N ILE A 42 5.10 -14.09 4.54
CA ILE A 42 5.78 -13.89 3.24
C ILE A 42 5.06 -12.78 2.48
N ILE A 43 5.78 -11.72 2.13
CA ILE A 43 5.23 -10.58 1.41
C ILE A 43 5.78 -10.61 -0.03
N PHE A 44 4.88 -10.73 -0.99
CA PHE A 44 5.19 -10.60 -2.41
C PHE A 44 4.93 -9.15 -2.84
N ASP A 45 5.99 -8.36 -2.87
CA ASP A 45 5.92 -6.96 -3.29
C ASP A 45 5.94 -6.87 -4.81
N GLU A 46 5.03 -6.03 -5.36
CA GLU A 46 4.86 -5.83 -6.81
C GLU A 46 4.63 -7.15 -7.57
N ILE A 47 3.67 -7.96 -7.10
CA ILE A 47 3.40 -9.32 -7.59
C ILE A 47 3.14 -9.40 -9.10
N GLN A 48 2.68 -8.31 -9.74
CA GLN A 48 2.44 -8.23 -11.19
C GLN A 48 3.71 -8.45 -12.01
N PHE A 49 4.91 -8.30 -11.44
CA PHE A 49 6.17 -8.61 -12.10
C PHE A 49 6.54 -10.09 -12.04
N CYS A 50 5.78 -10.91 -11.30
CA CYS A 50 5.98 -12.35 -11.22
C CYS A 50 4.65 -13.12 -11.39
N PRO A 51 4.11 -13.24 -12.62
CA PRO A 51 2.84 -13.97 -12.87
C PRO A 51 2.86 -15.42 -12.36
N ARG A 52 4.02 -16.09 -12.36
CA ARG A 52 4.19 -17.44 -11.81
C ARG A 52 3.97 -17.48 -10.30
N ALA A 53 4.52 -16.53 -9.55
CA ALA A 53 4.27 -16.44 -8.11
C ALA A 53 2.79 -16.17 -7.85
N ARG A 54 2.16 -15.28 -8.62
CA ARG A 54 0.72 -15.01 -8.53
C ARG A 54 -0.13 -16.28 -8.77
N SER A 55 0.23 -17.08 -9.78
CA SER A 55 -0.45 -18.35 -10.06
C SER A 55 -0.21 -19.40 -8.96
N ALA A 56 0.91 -19.32 -8.25
CA ALA A 56 1.30 -20.24 -7.19
C ALA A 56 0.53 -20.02 -5.87
N ILE A 57 -0.06 -18.86 -5.66
CA ILE A 57 -0.68 -18.49 -4.37
C ILE A 57 -1.66 -19.53 -3.88
N LYS A 58 -2.50 -20.08 -4.75
CA LYS A 58 -3.44 -21.15 -4.39
C LYS A 58 -2.72 -22.38 -3.80
N HIS A 59 -1.58 -22.78 -4.38
CA HIS A 59 -0.79 -23.92 -3.89
C HIS A 59 -0.07 -23.57 -2.58
N LEU A 60 0.45 -22.36 -2.48
CA LEU A 60 1.13 -21.86 -1.29
C LEU A 60 0.18 -21.76 -0.09
N VAL A 61 -1.04 -21.27 -0.30
CA VAL A 61 -2.07 -21.19 0.75
C VAL A 61 -2.53 -22.58 1.15
N ALA A 62 -2.72 -23.50 0.20
CA ALA A 62 -3.12 -24.89 0.46
C ALA A 62 -2.06 -25.69 1.24
N ASP A 63 -0.80 -25.28 1.22
CA ASP A 63 0.27 -25.87 2.00
C ASP A 63 0.22 -25.51 3.51
N HIS A 64 -0.48 -24.45 3.89
CA HIS A 64 -0.75 -24.00 5.26
C HIS A 64 0.47 -23.65 6.13
N ARG A 65 1.69 -23.69 5.62
CA ARG A 65 2.90 -23.40 6.42
C ARG A 65 3.09 -21.93 6.76
N PHE A 66 2.67 -21.03 5.90
CA PHE A 66 2.91 -19.58 6.03
C PHE A 66 1.67 -18.77 5.72
N ASP A 67 1.69 -17.51 6.14
CA ASP A 67 0.74 -16.49 5.70
C ASP A 67 1.36 -15.65 4.58
N TYR A 68 0.51 -15.11 3.71
CA TYR A 68 0.94 -14.39 2.52
C TYR A 68 0.24 -13.04 2.42
N ILE A 69 1.00 -12.02 2.01
CA ILE A 69 0.48 -10.73 1.57
C ILE A 69 1.04 -10.46 0.19
N GLU A 70 0.18 -10.01 -0.71
CA GLU A 70 0.58 -9.55 -2.04
C GLU A 70 0.34 -8.06 -2.13
N THR A 71 1.31 -7.32 -2.66
CA THR A 71 1.14 -5.92 -3.02
C THR A 71 1.26 -5.72 -4.51
N GLY A 72 0.65 -4.64 -5.02
CA GLY A 72 0.79 -4.28 -6.41
C GLY A 72 -0.20 -3.19 -6.82
N SER A 73 0.08 -2.49 -7.90
CA SER A 73 -0.84 -1.50 -8.43
C SER A 73 -2.02 -2.18 -9.14
N LEU A 74 -3.24 -1.73 -8.85
CA LEU A 74 -4.48 -2.30 -9.40
C LEU A 74 -4.48 -2.32 -10.94
N ILE A 75 -3.94 -1.27 -11.59
CA ILE A 75 -3.85 -1.16 -13.05
C ILE A 75 -2.89 -2.23 -13.60
N SER A 76 -1.73 -2.40 -12.99
CA SER A 76 -0.72 -3.37 -13.40
C SER A 76 -1.19 -4.80 -13.15
N ILE A 77 -1.87 -5.05 -12.03
CA ILE A 77 -2.46 -6.35 -11.73
C ILE A 77 -3.51 -6.71 -12.79
N LYS A 78 -4.47 -5.83 -13.07
CA LYS A 78 -5.52 -6.08 -14.08
C LYS A 78 -4.95 -6.31 -15.49
N LYS A 79 -3.85 -5.65 -15.85
CA LYS A 79 -3.23 -5.77 -17.17
C LYS A 79 -2.44 -7.08 -17.32
N ASN A 80 -1.66 -7.44 -16.32
CA ASN A 80 -0.69 -8.54 -16.41
C ASN A 80 -1.24 -9.89 -15.92
N VAL A 81 -2.44 -9.92 -15.32
CA VAL A 81 -3.00 -11.09 -14.65
C VAL A 81 -4.44 -11.38 -15.08
N LYS A 82 -4.88 -10.90 -16.25
CA LYS A 82 -6.25 -11.05 -16.76
C LYS A 82 -6.74 -12.51 -16.81
N ASP A 83 -5.81 -13.44 -16.99
CA ASP A 83 -6.12 -14.87 -17.18
C ASP A 83 -5.76 -15.73 -15.95
N ILE A 84 -5.35 -15.12 -14.83
CA ILE A 84 -5.04 -15.85 -13.60
C ILE A 84 -6.32 -15.93 -12.76
N MET A 85 -6.75 -17.16 -12.49
CA MET A 85 -7.88 -17.43 -11.60
C MET A 85 -7.47 -17.06 -10.17
N LEU A 86 -8.14 -16.03 -9.62
CA LEU A 86 -7.90 -15.60 -8.23
C LEU A 86 -8.34 -16.72 -7.28
N PRO A 87 -7.52 -17.03 -6.25
CA PRO A 87 -7.94 -17.98 -5.22
C PRO A 87 -9.17 -17.43 -4.48
N SER A 88 -10.10 -18.30 -4.14
CA SER A 88 -11.29 -17.95 -3.32
C SER A 88 -10.92 -17.50 -1.90
N GLU A 89 -9.72 -17.81 -1.47
CA GLU A 89 -9.14 -17.52 -0.16
C GLU A 89 -8.50 -16.12 -0.07
N GLU A 90 -8.46 -15.38 -1.19
CA GLU A 90 -7.87 -14.04 -1.22
C GLU A 90 -8.85 -12.99 -0.67
N HIS A 91 -8.35 -12.15 0.22
CA HIS A 91 -9.03 -10.94 0.68
C HIS A 91 -8.35 -9.71 0.12
N ALA A 92 -8.99 -9.06 -0.86
CA ALA A 92 -8.45 -7.84 -1.46
C ALA A 92 -8.73 -6.62 -0.59
N ILE A 93 -7.67 -5.86 -0.28
CA ILE A 93 -7.75 -4.60 0.45
C ILE A 93 -7.23 -3.49 -0.45
N GLU A 94 -8.02 -2.45 -0.66
CA GLU A 94 -7.60 -1.27 -1.38
C GLU A 94 -6.90 -0.29 -0.41
N MET A 95 -5.67 0.11 -0.77
CA MET A 95 -4.92 1.11 -0.02
C MET A 95 -5.16 2.50 -0.61
N TYR A 96 -5.67 3.39 0.21
CA TYR A 96 -5.90 4.80 -0.13
C TYR A 96 -4.83 5.69 0.51
N PRO A 97 -4.69 6.96 0.05
CA PRO A 97 -3.98 7.97 0.83
C PRO A 97 -4.57 8.09 2.24
N MET A 98 -3.74 8.51 3.18
CA MET A 98 -4.15 8.72 4.58
C MET A 98 -5.32 9.69 4.67
N ASP A 99 -6.33 9.35 5.45
CA ASP A 99 -7.42 10.23 5.79
C ASP A 99 -7.04 11.22 6.90
N PHE A 100 -7.99 12.06 7.32
CA PHE A 100 -7.72 13.07 8.36
C PHE A 100 -7.47 12.43 9.73
N GLU A 101 -8.11 11.30 10.06
CA GLU A 101 -7.87 10.57 11.31
C GLU A 101 -6.45 10.00 11.35
N GLU A 102 -6.02 9.36 10.27
CA GLU A 102 -4.66 8.81 10.12
C GLU A 102 -3.59 9.92 10.13
N PHE A 103 -3.89 11.08 9.52
CA PHE A 103 -3.04 12.26 9.61
C PHE A 103 -2.89 12.73 11.07
N LEU A 104 -3.96 12.76 11.85
CA LEU A 104 -3.89 13.11 13.27
C LEU A 104 -3.03 12.11 14.07
N TRP A 105 -3.14 10.82 13.78
CA TRP A 105 -2.27 9.80 14.39
C TRP A 105 -0.80 10.04 14.05
N ALA A 106 -0.49 10.31 12.79
CA ALA A 106 0.88 10.67 12.37
C ALA A 106 1.40 11.94 13.08
N MET A 107 0.51 12.88 13.38
CA MET A 107 0.82 14.09 14.15
C MET A 107 0.97 13.83 15.66
N GLY A 108 0.70 12.61 16.14
CA GLY A 108 0.76 12.23 17.55
C GLY A 108 -0.50 12.60 18.35
N ASP A 109 -1.62 12.92 17.70
CA ASP A 109 -2.88 13.27 18.37
C ASP A 109 -3.98 12.24 18.08
N GLU A 110 -3.95 11.13 18.80
CA GLU A 110 -4.95 10.06 18.67
C GLU A 110 -6.31 10.42 19.31
N MET A 111 -6.35 11.49 20.13
CA MET A 111 -7.55 11.85 20.90
C MET A 111 -8.48 12.82 20.16
N MET A 112 -7.97 13.57 19.19
CA MET A 112 -8.73 14.62 18.53
C MET A 112 -9.92 14.06 17.74
N MET A 113 -9.73 12.99 16.94
CA MET A 113 -10.82 12.43 16.13
C MET A 113 -11.92 11.79 16.98
N PRO A 114 -11.63 10.96 18.01
CA PRO A 114 -12.66 10.49 18.95
C PRO A 114 -13.45 11.63 19.61
N PHE A 115 -12.77 12.73 19.94
CA PHE A 115 -13.43 13.92 20.51
C PHE A 115 -14.34 14.59 19.48
N ILE A 116 -13.90 14.79 18.23
CA ILE A 116 -14.72 15.34 17.15
C ILE A 116 -15.97 14.48 16.93
N LYS A 117 -15.80 13.15 16.80
CA LYS A 117 -16.90 12.19 16.62
C LYS A 117 -17.92 12.30 17.77
N MET A 118 -17.43 12.30 19.01
CA MET A 118 -18.29 12.42 20.20
C MET A 118 -19.10 13.73 20.20
N GLN A 119 -18.49 14.89 19.88
CA GLN A 119 -19.17 16.17 19.83
C GLN A 119 -20.20 16.23 18.70
N PHE A 120 -19.85 15.66 17.54
CA PHE A 120 -20.77 15.54 16.42
C PHE A 120 -22.02 14.74 16.76
N GLU A 121 -21.86 13.54 17.38
CA GLU A 121 -22.97 12.68 17.83
C GLU A 121 -23.86 13.39 18.84
N LYS A 122 -23.26 14.12 19.80
CA LYS A 122 -23.98 14.88 20.82
C LYS A 122 -24.55 16.20 20.29
N ARG A 123 -24.25 16.57 19.06
CA ARG A 123 -24.60 17.87 18.44
C ARG A 123 -24.19 19.06 19.33
N LYS A 124 -22.99 19.00 19.89
CA LYS A 124 -22.41 20.03 20.75
C LYS A 124 -21.21 20.70 20.09
N PRO A 125 -20.97 21.99 20.35
CA PRO A 125 -19.80 22.67 19.87
C PRO A 125 -18.51 22.09 20.50
N MET A 126 -17.39 22.23 19.81
CA MET A 126 -16.09 21.77 20.27
C MET A 126 -15.40 22.73 21.26
N GLU A 127 -16.00 23.89 21.47
CA GLU A 127 -15.54 24.94 22.41
C GLU A 127 -14.04 25.26 22.24
N ALA A 128 -13.25 25.11 23.31
CA ALA A 128 -11.83 25.42 23.33
C ALA A 128 -10.99 24.63 22.30
N PHE A 129 -11.46 23.46 21.89
CA PHE A 129 -10.72 22.57 20.95
C PHE A 129 -11.04 22.86 19.47
N HIS A 130 -12.06 23.67 19.20
CA HIS A 130 -12.47 23.98 17.82
C HIS A 130 -11.33 24.55 16.97
N ARG A 131 -10.61 25.53 17.51
CA ARG A 131 -9.47 26.16 16.79
C ARG A 131 -8.37 25.15 16.49
N LYS A 132 -8.00 24.32 17.47
CA LYS A 132 -6.97 23.30 17.29
C LYS A 132 -7.36 22.29 16.20
N ALA A 133 -8.60 21.80 16.20
CA ALA A 133 -9.09 20.90 15.16
C ALA A 133 -9.08 21.52 13.77
N LEU A 134 -9.51 22.79 13.65
CA LEU A 134 -9.45 23.53 12.38
C LEU A 134 -8.01 23.73 11.89
N ASP A 135 -7.07 24.00 12.78
CA ASP A 135 -5.68 24.18 12.42
C ASP A 135 -5.06 22.86 11.91
N TYR A 136 -5.37 21.73 12.53
CA TYR A 136 -5.00 20.41 12.00
C TYR A 136 -5.64 20.13 10.64
N PHE A 137 -6.92 20.45 10.48
CA PHE A 137 -7.62 20.23 9.22
C PHE A 137 -7.02 21.07 8.08
N ARG A 138 -6.66 22.33 8.36
CA ARG A 138 -5.97 23.20 7.39
C ARG A 138 -4.59 22.63 7.02
N GLN A 139 -3.84 22.13 8.00
CA GLN A 139 -2.56 21.46 7.73
C GLN A 139 -2.77 20.25 6.83
N TYR A 140 -3.76 19.40 7.13
CA TYR A 140 -4.10 18.25 6.30
C TYR A 140 -4.49 18.66 4.88
N MET A 141 -5.28 19.72 4.71
CA MET A 141 -5.64 20.22 3.38
C MET A 141 -4.42 20.67 2.55
N ILE A 142 -3.39 21.19 3.20
CA ILE A 142 -2.14 21.60 2.53
C ILE A 142 -1.23 20.39 2.28
N VAL A 143 -1.03 19.55 3.29
CA VAL A 143 -0.10 18.40 3.22
C VAL A 143 -0.66 17.28 2.35
N GLY A 144 -1.96 17.00 2.47
CA GLY A 144 -2.63 15.86 1.85
C GLY A 144 -2.37 14.54 2.59
N GLY A 145 -2.86 13.44 2.01
CA GLY A 145 -2.80 12.12 2.62
C GLY A 145 -1.67 11.21 2.09
N MET A 146 -0.77 11.69 1.23
CA MET A 146 0.33 10.87 0.75
C MET A 146 1.35 10.61 1.87
N PRO A 147 1.62 9.33 2.27
CA PRO A 147 2.43 9.03 3.45
C PRO A 147 3.79 9.71 3.48
N GLN A 148 4.48 9.79 2.34
CA GLN A 148 5.78 10.49 2.25
C GLN A 148 5.65 12.00 2.50
N ALA A 149 4.58 12.64 2.05
CA ALA A 149 4.32 14.06 2.28
C ALA A 149 3.98 14.31 3.76
N VAL A 150 3.15 13.44 4.35
CA VAL A 150 2.80 13.48 5.78
C VAL A 150 4.06 13.29 6.63
N GLN A 151 4.90 12.28 6.34
CA GLN A 151 6.15 12.05 7.06
C GLN A 151 7.07 13.27 6.98
N THR A 152 7.23 13.86 5.80
CA THR A 152 8.03 15.08 5.62
C THR A 152 7.52 16.21 6.52
N TYR A 153 6.20 16.37 6.61
CA TYR A 153 5.62 17.39 7.47
C TYR A 153 5.80 17.09 8.96
N VAL A 154 5.63 15.84 9.38
CA VAL A 154 5.86 15.41 10.76
C VAL A 154 7.28 15.73 11.20
N ASP A 155 8.26 15.44 10.35
CA ASP A 155 9.68 15.58 10.65
C ASP A 155 10.16 17.03 10.63
N THR A 156 9.62 17.86 9.72
CA THR A 156 10.19 19.18 9.43
C THR A 156 9.30 20.36 9.81
N ARG A 157 7.98 20.16 9.86
CA ARG A 157 6.96 21.22 10.03
C ARG A 157 7.07 22.33 8.97
N ASP A 158 7.59 22.00 7.79
CA ASP A 158 7.91 22.91 6.71
C ASP A 158 7.08 22.56 5.47
N PHE A 159 6.20 23.48 5.06
CA PHE A 159 5.33 23.28 3.90
C PHE A 159 6.08 23.34 2.57
N ASP A 160 7.17 24.06 2.47
CA ASP A 160 7.96 24.14 1.23
C ASP A 160 8.60 22.77 0.94
N LYS A 161 9.11 22.08 1.96
CA LYS A 161 9.64 20.72 1.84
C LYS A 161 8.55 19.70 1.48
N VAL A 162 7.34 19.89 2.03
CA VAL A 162 6.19 19.07 1.67
C VAL A 162 5.81 19.28 0.20
N ASP A 163 5.81 20.51 -0.29
CA ASP A 163 5.51 20.80 -1.68
C ASP A 163 6.55 20.21 -2.63
N GLU A 164 7.84 20.31 -2.29
CA GLU A 164 8.92 19.63 -3.01
C GLU A 164 8.67 18.11 -3.08
N ARG A 165 8.34 17.47 -1.96
CA ARG A 165 8.03 16.04 -1.91
C ARG A 165 6.81 15.67 -2.77
N LYS A 166 5.76 16.49 -2.76
CA LYS A 166 4.59 16.27 -3.62
C LYS A 166 4.93 16.38 -5.10
N ARG A 167 5.79 17.32 -5.49
CA ARG A 167 6.29 17.43 -6.88
C ARG A 167 7.07 16.20 -7.32
N ASP A 168 7.89 15.64 -6.43
CA ASP A 168 8.59 14.37 -6.68
C ASP A 168 7.60 13.23 -6.97
N ILE A 169 6.56 13.09 -6.13
CA ILE A 169 5.52 12.08 -6.30
C ILE A 169 4.79 12.27 -7.66
N LEU A 170 4.40 13.48 -8.00
CA LEU A 170 3.76 13.78 -9.27
C LEU A 170 4.68 13.47 -10.46
N SER A 171 5.99 13.72 -10.32
CA SER A 171 6.98 13.37 -11.35
C SER A 171 7.05 11.85 -11.58
N ILE A 172 6.97 11.05 -10.53
CA ILE A 172 6.89 9.58 -10.64
C ILE A 172 5.64 9.17 -11.41
N TYR A 173 4.47 9.71 -11.08
CA TYR A 173 3.23 9.41 -11.81
C TYR A 173 3.29 9.78 -13.30
N ARG A 174 3.89 10.94 -13.64
CA ARG A 174 4.11 11.32 -15.04
C ARG A 174 5.02 10.34 -15.79
N ASN A 175 6.04 9.83 -15.12
CA ASN A 175 6.92 8.82 -15.71
C ASN A 175 6.19 7.47 -15.89
N ASP A 176 5.33 7.09 -14.94
CA ASP A 176 4.53 5.87 -15.05
C ASP A 176 3.48 5.97 -16.16
N ILE A 177 2.88 7.13 -16.39
CA ILE A 177 2.00 7.35 -17.56
C ILE A 177 2.74 7.01 -18.86
N ARG A 178 3.96 7.50 -19.05
CA ARG A 178 4.78 7.19 -20.23
C ARG A 178 5.07 5.70 -20.36
N LYS A 179 5.23 4.99 -19.25
CA LYS A 179 5.58 3.57 -19.21
C LYS A 179 4.39 2.65 -19.48
N TYR A 180 3.17 3.05 -19.05
CA TYR A 180 2.00 2.15 -19.03
C TYR A 180 0.86 2.57 -19.97
N ALA A 181 0.94 3.70 -20.66
CA ALA A 181 -0.16 4.24 -21.46
C ALA A 181 -0.34 3.60 -22.87
N ASP A 182 0.48 2.61 -23.24
CA ASP A 182 0.33 1.80 -24.48
C ASP A 182 -0.03 2.60 -25.75
N ASN A 183 0.83 3.50 -26.19
CA ASN A 183 0.63 4.42 -27.32
C ASN A 183 -0.48 5.48 -27.12
N GLN A 184 -0.92 5.72 -25.89
CA GLN A 184 -1.87 6.78 -25.56
C GLN A 184 -1.29 7.80 -24.57
N GLU A 185 0.04 7.88 -24.47
CA GLU A 185 0.75 8.70 -23.48
C GLU A 185 0.27 10.15 -23.50
N THR A 186 0.13 10.74 -24.68
CA THR A 186 -0.32 12.13 -24.84
C THR A 186 -1.73 12.35 -24.30
N LYS A 187 -2.65 11.40 -24.55
CA LYS A 187 -4.03 11.52 -24.07
C LYS A 187 -4.11 11.35 -22.56
N VAL A 188 -3.41 10.34 -22.00
CA VAL A 188 -3.40 10.07 -20.55
C VAL A 188 -2.71 11.22 -19.83
N ALA A 189 -1.62 11.75 -20.35
CA ALA A 189 -0.94 12.91 -19.80
C ALA A 189 -1.84 14.17 -19.81
N ALA A 190 -2.55 14.42 -20.90
CA ALA A 190 -3.49 15.54 -20.98
C ALA A 190 -4.61 15.42 -19.92
N ILE A 191 -5.21 14.23 -19.74
CA ILE A 191 -6.21 13.98 -18.70
C ILE A 191 -5.61 14.21 -17.31
N PHE A 192 -4.39 13.73 -17.06
CA PHE A 192 -3.71 13.89 -15.78
C PHE A 192 -3.44 15.38 -15.45
N GLU A 193 -3.04 16.19 -16.43
CA GLU A 193 -2.80 17.62 -16.23
C GLU A 193 -4.09 18.44 -16.05
N GLU A 194 -5.24 17.93 -16.52
CA GLU A 194 -6.55 18.57 -16.35
C GLU A 194 -7.15 18.32 -14.94
N LEU A 195 -6.72 17.29 -14.20
CA LEU A 195 -7.28 16.95 -12.88
C LEU A 195 -7.29 18.12 -11.88
N PRO A 196 -6.24 18.97 -11.77
CA PRO A 196 -6.25 20.09 -10.83
C PRO A 196 -7.23 21.20 -11.19
N GLY A 197 -7.75 21.23 -12.42
CA GLY A 197 -8.67 22.27 -12.93
C GLY A 197 -10.15 21.95 -12.72
N GLN A 198 -10.47 20.77 -12.19
CA GLN A 198 -11.83 20.34 -11.89
C GLN A 198 -12.11 20.38 -10.38
#